data_6bd606eb9d85a247719cbf40e5e50a13
#
_entry.id   6bd606eb9d85a247719cbf40e5e50a13
#
_cell.length_a   1.000
_cell.length_b   1.000
_cell.length_c   1.000
_cell.angle_alpha   90.00
_cell.angle_beta   90.00
_cell.angle_gamma   90.00
#
_symmetry.space_group_name_H-M   'P 1'
#
loop_
_entity.id
_entity.type
_entity.pdbx_description
1 polymer ?
#
loop_
_entity_poly.entity_id
_entity_poly.type
_entity_poly.pdbx_seq_one_letter_code
_entity_poly.pdbx_strand_id
1 'polypeptide(L)'
;DWERERFTMDEGCSKAVQEVFIKLYEKGYIYKGSRIINWCPVCQTSISDAEVEHEDQDGFFWHINYPVVGEEGKFVEIATTRPETLLGDTAVAVNPDDDRYKDIVGKMLKLPLTDREIPVIADEYVDKEFGTGCVKITPAHDPNDFEVGKRHNLPEINIMNDDATINELGGKYAGMDRYEARKAMVEDLDKLGLLVKVVPHNHSVGTH
;
A
#
# COMPACT_ATOMS: atom_id res chain seq x y z
N ASP A 1 10.08 9.14 49.30
CA ASP A 1 9.84 8.08 50.30
C ASP A 1 10.66 6.85 49.94
N TRP A 2 11.89 6.79 50.45
CA TRP A 2 12.84 5.69 50.15
C TRP A 2 12.41 4.34 50.74
N GLU A 3 11.51 4.32 51.69
CA GLU A 3 10.97 3.07 52.27
C GLU A 3 9.95 2.39 51.34
N ARG A 4 9.44 3.11 50.35
CA ARG A 4 8.48 2.62 49.36
C ARG A 4 9.01 2.63 47.94
N GLU A 5 10.32 2.59 47.80
CA GLU A 5 10.98 2.56 46.52
C GLU A 5 10.61 1.28 45.73
N ARG A 6 10.32 1.46 44.45
CA ARG A 6 10.01 0.39 43.50
C ARG A 6 10.74 0.62 42.18
N PHE A 7 11.25 -0.43 41.62
CA PHE A 7 11.77 -0.45 40.28
C PHE A 7 10.77 -1.10 39.33
N THR A 8 10.60 -0.55 38.13
CA THR A 8 9.68 -1.09 37.12
C THR A 8 10.02 -2.52 36.70
N MET A 9 11.28 -2.94 36.89
CA MET A 9 11.79 -4.28 36.56
C MET A 9 12.09 -5.13 37.81
N ASP A 10 11.64 -4.74 38.99
CA ASP A 10 11.75 -5.60 40.17
C ASP A 10 10.92 -6.89 39.99
N GLU A 11 11.21 -7.90 40.82
CA GLU A 11 10.60 -9.21 40.71
C GLU A 11 9.06 -9.15 40.76
N GLY A 12 8.50 -8.33 41.64
CA GLY A 12 7.04 -8.18 41.80
C GLY A 12 6.40 -7.53 40.56
N CYS A 13 6.99 -6.44 40.04
CA CYS A 13 6.52 -5.77 38.83
C CYS A 13 6.69 -6.66 37.61
N SER A 14 7.83 -7.33 37.45
CA SER A 14 8.07 -8.28 36.36
C SER A 14 7.04 -9.40 36.33
N LYS A 15 6.72 -9.99 37.49
CA LYS A 15 5.70 -11.03 37.61
C LYS A 15 4.30 -10.49 37.24
N ALA A 16 3.95 -9.30 37.70
CA ALA A 16 2.67 -8.67 37.35
C ALA A 16 2.53 -8.42 35.84
N VAL A 17 3.59 -7.91 35.19
CA VAL A 17 3.62 -7.70 33.74
C VAL A 17 3.45 -9.02 32.99
N GLN A 18 4.16 -10.07 33.38
CA GLN A 18 4.04 -11.40 32.77
C GLN A 18 2.59 -11.94 32.91
N GLU A 19 1.98 -11.80 34.08
CA GLU A 19 0.61 -12.25 34.30
C GLU A 19 -0.40 -11.49 33.44
N VAL A 20 -0.24 -10.18 33.31
CA VAL A 20 -1.10 -9.37 32.42
C VAL A 20 -0.91 -9.77 30.97
N PHE A 21 0.33 -9.96 30.52
CA PHE A 21 0.64 -10.39 29.15
C PHE A 21 -0.03 -11.75 28.83
N ILE A 22 0.11 -12.72 29.71
CA ILE A 22 -0.51 -14.06 29.54
C ILE A 22 -2.03 -13.95 29.45
N LYS A 23 -2.66 -13.19 30.36
CA LYS A 23 -4.12 -12.98 30.33
C LYS A 23 -4.61 -12.29 29.06
N LEU A 24 -3.85 -11.33 28.52
CA LEU A 24 -4.19 -10.66 27.27
C LEU A 24 -4.03 -11.62 26.07
N TYR A 25 -2.99 -12.45 26.08
CA TYR A 25 -2.79 -13.48 25.07
C TYR A 25 -3.92 -14.53 25.08
N GLU A 26 -4.28 -15.05 26.26
CA GLU A 26 -5.38 -16.02 26.42
C GLU A 26 -6.74 -15.45 25.95
N LYS A 27 -6.95 -14.14 26.10
CA LYS A 27 -8.14 -13.45 25.60
C LYS A 27 -8.08 -13.10 24.10
N GLY A 28 -7.00 -13.42 23.41
CA GLY A 28 -6.81 -13.14 21.99
C GLY A 28 -6.53 -11.68 21.63
N TYR A 29 -6.23 -10.83 22.61
CA TYR A 29 -5.88 -9.43 22.36
C TYR A 29 -4.42 -9.25 21.92
N ILE A 30 -3.55 -10.19 22.27
CA ILE A 30 -2.16 -10.23 21.83
C ILE A 30 -2.01 -11.35 20.81
N TYR A 31 -1.53 -11.00 19.62
CA TYR A 31 -1.24 -11.94 18.55
C TYR A 31 -0.05 -11.44 17.72
N LYS A 32 0.60 -12.36 16.99
CA LYS A 32 1.68 -12.00 16.04
C LYS A 32 1.08 -11.69 14.69
N GLY A 33 1.42 -10.53 14.12
CA GLY A 33 0.94 -10.11 12.81
C GLY A 33 1.79 -8.99 12.23
N SER A 34 1.61 -8.73 10.93
CA SER A 34 2.22 -7.61 10.25
C SER A 34 1.38 -6.33 10.45
N ARG A 35 2.04 -5.19 10.38
CA ARG A 35 1.43 -3.85 10.37
C ARG A 35 2.23 -2.95 9.45
N ILE A 36 1.53 -2.01 8.80
CA ILE A 36 2.18 -0.91 8.11
C ILE A 36 2.71 0.07 9.16
N ILE A 37 3.94 0.51 8.96
CA ILE A 37 4.62 1.50 9.79
C ILE A 37 5.25 2.57 8.88
N ASN A 38 5.49 3.76 9.43
CA ASN A 38 6.32 4.75 8.77
C ASN A 38 7.78 4.30 8.83
N TRP A 39 8.46 4.32 7.71
CA TRP A 39 9.83 3.86 7.56
C TRP A 39 10.69 4.89 6.85
N CYS A 40 11.82 5.25 7.44
CA CYS A 40 12.81 6.13 6.81
C CYS A 40 13.87 5.30 6.09
N PRO A 41 13.96 5.34 4.75
CA PRO A 41 14.94 4.55 4.00
C PRO A 41 16.38 5.07 4.16
N VAL A 42 16.56 6.33 4.57
CA VAL A 42 17.87 6.93 4.84
C VAL A 42 18.42 6.49 6.19
N CYS A 43 17.59 6.59 7.24
CA CYS A 43 17.94 6.16 8.59
C CYS A 43 17.82 4.64 8.78
N GLN A 44 17.10 3.96 7.88
CA GLN A 44 16.77 2.52 7.93
C GLN A 44 16.16 2.11 9.28
N THR A 45 15.17 2.90 9.71
CA THR A 45 14.45 2.67 10.96
C THR A 45 12.98 3.04 10.84
N SER A 46 12.17 2.50 11.73
CA SER A 46 10.78 2.90 11.88
C SER A 46 10.69 4.28 12.50
N ILE A 47 9.70 5.05 12.05
CA ILE A 47 9.40 6.41 12.52
C ILE A 47 8.04 6.36 13.19
N SER A 48 7.91 6.94 14.37
CA SER A 48 6.61 7.08 15.04
C SER A 48 5.74 8.12 14.33
N ASP A 49 4.42 7.99 14.46
CA ASP A 49 3.48 8.94 13.84
C ASP A 49 3.70 10.39 14.35
N ALA A 50 4.24 10.54 15.58
CA ALA A 50 4.54 11.84 16.16
C ALA A 50 5.78 12.53 15.55
N GLU A 51 6.63 11.77 14.85
CA GLU A 51 7.85 12.26 14.21
C GLU A 51 7.64 12.55 12.71
N VAL A 52 6.49 12.18 12.17
CA VAL A 52 6.16 12.44 10.76
C VAL A 52 5.58 13.84 10.62
N GLU A 53 6.26 14.67 9.87
CA GLU A 53 5.75 15.97 9.43
C GLU A 53 5.17 15.83 8.01
N HIS A 54 4.07 16.53 7.75
CA HIS A 54 3.44 16.47 6.43
C HIS A 54 3.73 17.77 5.67
N GLU A 55 4.30 17.61 4.49
CA GLU A 55 4.61 18.71 3.59
C GLU A 55 3.86 18.56 2.26
N ASP A 56 3.28 19.66 1.79
CA ASP A 56 2.66 19.70 0.47
C ASP A 56 3.74 19.70 -0.60
N GLN A 57 3.70 18.70 -1.49
CA GLN A 57 4.64 18.56 -2.58
C GLN A 57 3.92 18.54 -3.92
N ASP A 58 4.51 19.21 -4.89
CA ASP A 58 4.08 19.14 -6.29
C ASP A 58 4.45 17.76 -6.86
N GLY A 59 3.46 17.09 -7.36
CA GLY A 59 3.59 15.79 -7.98
C GLY A 59 2.64 15.63 -9.15
N PHE A 60 2.31 14.41 -9.47
CA PHE A 60 1.43 14.09 -10.58
C PHE A 60 0.49 12.95 -10.22
N PHE A 61 -0.65 12.91 -10.89
CA PHE A 61 -1.44 11.71 -11.09
C PHE A 61 -1.07 11.09 -12.44
N TRP A 62 -0.62 9.85 -12.40
CA TRP A 62 -0.44 9.01 -13.58
C TRP A 62 -1.71 8.18 -13.77
N HIS A 63 -2.36 8.36 -14.91
CA HIS A 63 -3.54 7.61 -15.31
C HIS A 63 -3.10 6.43 -16.16
N ILE A 64 -3.40 5.21 -15.70
CA ILE A 64 -2.92 3.96 -16.28
C ILE A 64 -4.08 3.03 -16.56
N ASN A 65 -4.13 2.45 -17.73
CA ASN A 65 -5.10 1.46 -18.13
C ASN A 65 -4.68 0.05 -17.70
N TYR A 66 -5.53 -0.62 -16.92
CA TYR A 66 -5.38 -2.02 -16.59
C TYR A 66 -6.32 -2.86 -17.47
N PRO A 67 -5.80 -3.72 -18.38
CA PRO A 67 -6.63 -4.50 -19.29
C PRO A 67 -7.52 -5.50 -18.55
N VAL A 68 -8.78 -5.62 -18.97
CA VAL A 68 -9.69 -6.64 -18.45
C VAL A 68 -9.36 -7.99 -19.11
N VAL A 69 -9.14 -9.01 -18.30
CA VAL A 69 -8.80 -10.36 -18.80
C VAL A 69 -9.99 -10.93 -19.58
N GLY A 70 -9.72 -11.42 -20.79
CA GLY A 70 -10.75 -12.02 -21.67
C GLY A 70 -11.65 -11.04 -22.41
N GLU A 71 -11.46 -9.72 -22.24
CA GLU A 71 -12.23 -8.69 -22.93
C GLU A 71 -11.30 -7.74 -23.69
N GLU A 72 -10.99 -8.05 -24.93
CA GLU A 72 -10.08 -7.27 -25.77
C GLU A 72 -10.56 -5.81 -25.91
N GLY A 73 -9.65 -4.86 -25.71
CA GLY A 73 -9.93 -3.43 -25.81
C GLY A 73 -10.67 -2.83 -24.62
N LYS A 74 -10.97 -3.61 -23.57
CA LYS A 74 -11.60 -3.11 -22.34
C LYS A 74 -10.53 -2.89 -21.25
N PHE A 75 -10.59 -1.73 -20.63
CA PHE A 75 -9.63 -1.31 -19.60
C PHE A 75 -10.35 -0.74 -18.39
N VAL A 76 -9.67 -0.79 -17.26
CA VAL A 76 -10.02 -0.01 -16.06
C VAL A 76 -8.93 1.04 -15.88
N GLU A 77 -9.31 2.32 -15.88
CA GLU A 77 -8.38 3.42 -15.69
C GLU A 77 -8.15 3.67 -14.21
N ILE A 78 -6.89 3.62 -13.79
CA ILE A 78 -6.43 3.88 -12.43
C ILE A 78 -5.64 5.19 -12.42
N ALA A 79 -5.87 6.04 -11.43
CA ALA A 79 -5.04 7.22 -11.16
C ALA A 79 -4.20 7.00 -9.91
N THR A 80 -2.89 7.18 -10.00
CA THR A 80 -1.97 6.99 -8.86
C THR A 80 -0.92 8.08 -8.79
N THR A 81 -0.50 8.46 -7.60
CA THR A 81 0.66 9.31 -7.34
C THR A 81 1.96 8.52 -7.19
N ARG A 82 1.86 7.18 -7.09
CA ARG A 82 3.00 6.29 -6.80
C ARG A 82 3.07 5.11 -7.78
N PRO A 83 3.35 5.36 -9.07
CA PRO A 83 3.42 4.28 -10.07
C PRO A 83 4.50 3.23 -9.77
N GLU A 84 5.56 3.57 -9.02
CA GLU A 84 6.61 2.64 -8.61
C GLU A 84 6.12 1.50 -7.73
N THR A 85 4.97 1.66 -7.05
CA THR A 85 4.39 0.59 -6.22
C THR A 85 3.48 -0.37 -6.99
N LEU A 86 3.20 -0.10 -8.27
CA LEU A 86 2.29 -0.87 -9.13
C LEU A 86 2.59 -2.37 -9.11
N LEU A 87 3.87 -2.75 -9.09
CA LEU A 87 4.27 -4.16 -9.06
C LEU A 87 3.83 -4.91 -7.79
N GLY A 88 3.47 -4.18 -6.74
CA GLY A 88 2.93 -4.72 -5.49
C GLY A 88 1.39 -4.76 -5.44
N ASP A 89 0.69 -4.31 -6.49
CA ASP A 89 -0.77 -4.30 -6.50
C ASP A 89 -1.34 -5.71 -6.42
N THR A 90 -2.41 -5.86 -5.64
CA THR A 90 -3.07 -7.16 -5.41
C THR A 90 -4.55 -7.15 -5.73
N ALA A 91 -5.14 -5.98 -5.91
CA ALA A 91 -6.51 -5.79 -6.40
C ALA A 91 -6.70 -4.37 -6.95
N VAL A 92 -7.82 -4.16 -7.61
CA VAL A 92 -8.40 -2.84 -7.87
C VAL A 92 -9.73 -2.78 -7.16
N ALA A 93 -9.95 -1.77 -6.33
CA ALA A 93 -11.20 -1.55 -5.62
C ALA A 93 -12.06 -0.52 -6.34
N VAL A 94 -13.38 -0.75 -6.30
CA VAL A 94 -14.41 0.18 -6.76
C VAL A 94 -15.49 0.31 -5.70
N ASN A 95 -16.22 1.41 -5.68
CA ASN A 95 -17.33 1.55 -4.75
C ASN A 95 -18.50 0.64 -5.17
N PRO A 96 -19.13 -0.14 -4.26
CA PRO A 96 -20.25 -1.03 -4.59
C PRO A 96 -21.46 -0.31 -5.17
N ASP A 97 -21.63 0.97 -4.86
CA ASP A 97 -22.74 1.81 -5.34
C ASP A 97 -22.40 2.59 -6.61
N ASP A 98 -21.24 2.33 -7.22
CA ASP A 98 -20.84 2.97 -8.47
C ASP A 98 -21.33 2.16 -9.68
N ASP A 99 -22.38 2.65 -10.33
CA ASP A 99 -22.97 2.00 -11.50
C ASP A 99 -22.00 1.83 -12.67
N ARG A 100 -20.95 2.64 -12.77
CA ARG A 100 -19.95 2.57 -13.84
C ARG A 100 -19.17 1.27 -13.83
N TYR A 101 -19.03 0.65 -12.65
CA TYR A 101 -18.13 -0.48 -12.44
C TYR A 101 -18.82 -1.77 -11.96
N LYS A 102 -20.15 -1.78 -11.81
CA LYS A 102 -20.90 -2.98 -11.36
C LYS A 102 -20.62 -4.22 -12.20
N ASP A 103 -20.45 -4.04 -13.51
CA ASP A 103 -20.24 -5.14 -14.44
C ASP A 103 -18.81 -5.72 -14.40
N ILE A 104 -17.86 -5.04 -13.75
CA ILE A 104 -16.46 -5.49 -13.67
C ILE A 104 -16.08 -6.06 -12.32
N VAL A 105 -16.88 -5.86 -11.27
CA VAL A 105 -16.63 -6.47 -9.96
C VAL A 105 -16.54 -7.99 -10.09
N GLY A 106 -15.51 -8.57 -9.53
CA GLY A 106 -15.21 -10.01 -9.61
C GLY A 106 -14.47 -10.44 -10.88
N LYS A 107 -14.26 -9.56 -11.87
CA LYS A 107 -13.40 -9.85 -13.02
C LYS A 107 -11.93 -9.69 -12.66
N MET A 108 -11.07 -10.27 -13.49
CA MET A 108 -9.62 -10.15 -13.36
C MET A 108 -9.09 -9.07 -14.29
N LEU A 109 -8.10 -8.34 -13.81
CA LEU A 109 -7.34 -7.38 -14.60
C LEU A 109 -5.92 -7.88 -14.77
N LYS A 110 -5.34 -7.68 -15.94
CA LYS A 110 -3.93 -7.91 -16.17
C LYS A 110 -3.15 -6.76 -15.51
N LEU A 111 -2.31 -7.08 -14.54
CA LEU A 111 -1.44 -6.09 -13.90
C LEU A 111 -0.35 -5.67 -14.88
N PRO A 112 -0.30 -4.38 -15.29
CA PRO A 112 0.72 -3.91 -16.22
C PRO A 112 2.15 -4.22 -15.77
N LEU A 113 3.06 -4.40 -16.72
CA LEU A 113 4.49 -4.69 -16.49
C LEU A 113 4.78 -6.03 -15.78
N THR A 114 3.78 -6.88 -15.59
CA THR A 114 3.90 -8.20 -14.96
C THR A 114 3.10 -9.25 -15.72
N ASP A 115 3.26 -10.52 -15.35
CA ASP A 115 2.40 -11.62 -15.83
C ASP A 115 1.26 -11.94 -14.85
N ARG A 116 1.07 -11.12 -13.79
CA ARG A 116 0.04 -11.35 -12.79
C ARG A 116 -1.32 -10.81 -13.22
N GLU A 117 -2.33 -11.46 -12.72
CA GLU A 117 -3.73 -11.02 -12.79
C GLU A 117 -4.21 -10.70 -11.38
N ILE A 118 -4.98 -9.61 -11.24
CA ILE A 118 -5.51 -9.14 -9.97
C ILE A 118 -7.02 -8.95 -10.07
N PRO A 119 -7.81 -9.23 -9.01
CA PRO A 119 -9.25 -9.09 -9.04
C PRO A 119 -9.70 -7.63 -8.92
N VAL A 120 -10.88 -7.36 -9.47
CA VAL A 120 -11.66 -6.18 -9.12
C VAL A 120 -12.57 -6.51 -7.93
N ILE A 121 -12.43 -5.76 -6.86
CA ILE A 121 -13.20 -5.92 -5.62
C ILE A 121 -14.11 -4.72 -5.38
N ALA A 122 -15.19 -4.91 -4.63
CA ALA A 122 -16.07 -3.83 -4.20
C ALA A 122 -15.77 -3.49 -2.73
N ASP A 123 -15.47 -2.22 -2.44
CA ASP A 123 -15.22 -1.75 -1.08
C ASP A 123 -15.71 -0.30 -0.91
N GLU A 124 -16.44 -0.04 0.18
CA GLU A 124 -17.00 1.28 0.51
C GLU A 124 -15.91 2.34 0.79
N TYR A 125 -14.66 1.91 0.99
CA TYR A 125 -13.51 2.81 1.13
C TYR A 125 -13.33 3.72 -0.09
N VAL A 126 -13.71 3.25 -1.29
CA VAL A 126 -13.51 4.01 -2.53
C VAL A 126 -14.51 5.15 -2.64
N ASP A 127 -13.99 6.37 -2.74
CA ASP A 127 -14.80 7.54 -3.09
C ASP A 127 -15.03 7.57 -4.61
N LYS A 128 -16.29 7.37 -5.02
CA LYS A 128 -16.66 7.35 -6.43
C LYS A 128 -16.57 8.70 -7.15
N GLU A 129 -16.50 9.79 -6.40
CA GLU A 129 -16.35 11.15 -6.95
C GLU A 129 -14.87 11.56 -7.06
N PHE A 130 -13.95 10.80 -6.45
CA PHE A 130 -12.53 11.10 -6.47
C PHE A 130 -11.78 10.36 -7.60
N GLY A 131 -11.03 11.09 -8.39
CA GLY A 131 -10.21 10.54 -9.48
C GLY A 131 -11.03 9.80 -10.53
N THR A 132 -10.72 8.53 -10.76
CA THR A 132 -11.44 7.65 -11.70
C THR A 132 -12.58 6.89 -11.03
N GLY A 133 -12.70 6.91 -9.69
CA GLY A 133 -13.59 6.04 -8.93
C GLY A 133 -13.07 4.61 -8.79
N CYS A 134 -11.83 4.36 -9.25
CA CYS A 134 -11.11 3.10 -9.09
C CYS A 134 -9.80 3.33 -8.35
N VAL A 135 -9.50 2.52 -7.35
CA VAL A 135 -8.29 2.60 -6.55
C VAL A 135 -7.51 1.30 -6.66
N LYS A 136 -6.23 1.39 -7.02
CA LYS A 136 -5.32 0.23 -6.92
C LYS A 136 -5.08 -0.08 -5.45
N ILE A 137 -5.02 -1.33 -5.09
CA ILE A 137 -4.80 -1.79 -3.71
C ILE A 137 -3.44 -2.45 -3.59
N THR A 138 -2.57 -1.81 -2.82
CA THR A 138 -1.18 -2.23 -2.58
C THR A 138 -0.94 -2.39 -1.07
N PRO A 139 -1.39 -3.47 -0.44
CA PRO A 139 -1.42 -3.62 1.02
C PRO A 139 -0.07 -3.46 1.72
N ALA A 140 1.03 -3.77 1.03
CA ALA A 140 2.38 -3.63 1.59
C ALA A 140 2.95 -2.20 1.54
N HIS A 141 2.29 -1.25 0.85
CA HIS A 141 2.85 0.09 0.58
C HIS A 141 1.93 1.25 0.93
N ASP A 142 0.73 0.99 1.44
CA ASP A 142 -0.22 2.02 1.87
C ASP A 142 -1.05 1.53 3.07
N PRO A 143 -1.20 2.33 4.15
CA PRO A 143 -1.92 1.91 5.35
C PRO A 143 -3.42 1.71 5.11
N ASN A 144 -4.05 2.47 4.23
CA ASN A 144 -5.45 2.29 3.90
C ASN A 144 -5.66 1.04 3.05
N ASP A 145 -4.77 0.82 2.07
CA ASP A 145 -4.78 -0.39 1.24
C ASP A 145 -4.53 -1.65 2.08
N PHE A 146 -3.71 -1.54 3.13
CA PHE A 146 -3.50 -2.63 4.10
C PHE A 146 -4.80 -3.04 4.78
N GLU A 147 -5.61 -2.09 5.24
CA GLU A 147 -6.90 -2.40 5.87
C GLU A 147 -7.93 -2.95 4.87
N VAL A 148 -7.94 -2.45 3.63
CA VAL A 148 -8.73 -3.06 2.53
C VAL A 148 -8.24 -4.49 2.27
N GLY A 149 -6.93 -4.67 2.19
CA GLY A 149 -6.30 -5.98 2.00
C GLY A 149 -6.73 -7.01 3.06
N LYS A 150 -6.76 -6.60 4.33
CA LYS A 150 -7.25 -7.45 5.43
C LYS A 150 -8.71 -7.85 5.26
N ARG A 151 -9.60 -6.89 4.93
CA ARG A 151 -11.03 -7.17 4.74
C ARG A 151 -11.29 -8.17 3.60
N HIS A 152 -10.49 -8.08 2.55
CA HIS A 152 -10.63 -8.92 1.35
C HIS A 152 -9.64 -10.08 1.29
N ASN A 153 -8.86 -10.31 2.37
CA ASN A 153 -7.85 -11.36 2.45
C ASN A 153 -6.86 -11.34 1.26
N LEU A 154 -6.41 -10.15 0.88
CA LEU A 154 -5.44 -9.96 -0.20
C LEU A 154 -4.00 -10.23 0.30
N PRO A 155 -3.10 -10.70 -0.57
CA PRO A 155 -1.70 -10.86 -0.21
C PRO A 155 -0.99 -9.52 -0.02
N GLU A 156 0.00 -9.50 0.87
CA GLU A 156 0.89 -8.36 1.08
C GLU A 156 2.19 -8.60 0.28
N ILE A 157 2.34 -7.87 -0.83
CA ILE A 157 3.51 -8.01 -1.73
C ILE A 157 4.38 -6.77 -1.57
N ASN A 158 5.42 -6.87 -0.74
CA ASN A 158 6.42 -5.82 -0.61
C ASN A 158 7.44 -5.89 -1.75
N ILE A 159 7.57 -4.81 -2.52
CA ILE A 159 8.47 -4.71 -3.68
C ILE A 159 9.69 -3.81 -3.41
N MET A 160 9.87 -3.34 -2.19
CA MET A 160 10.99 -2.46 -1.83
C MET A 160 11.87 -3.09 -0.76
N ASN A 161 13.16 -2.83 -0.83
CA ASN A 161 14.14 -3.08 0.22
C ASN A 161 14.06 -1.97 1.30
N ASP A 162 14.78 -2.15 2.40
CA ASP A 162 14.81 -1.19 3.52
C ASP A 162 15.37 0.18 3.13
N ASP A 163 16.23 0.24 2.12
CA ASP A 163 16.77 1.47 1.53
C ASP A 163 15.88 2.10 0.44
N ALA A 164 14.67 1.55 0.26
CA ALA A 164 13.70 1.93 -0.77
C ALA A 164 14.17 1.73 -2.21
N THR A 165 15.16 0.91 -2.46
CA THR A 165 15.40 0.34 -3.79
C THR A 165 14.37 -0.74 -4.08
N ILE A 166 14.06 -0.97 -5.36
CA ILE A 166 13.18 -2.04 -5.77
C ILE A 166 13.86 -3.39 -5.51
N ASN A 167 13.15 -4.31 -4.84
CA ASN A 167 13.66 -5.64 -4.56
C ASN A 167 13.54 -6.59 -5.77
N GLU A 168 13.94 -7.84 -5.59
CA GLU A 168 13.92 -8.88 -6.64
C GLU A 168 12.54 -9.18 -7.24
N LEU A 169 11.44 -8.90 -6.51
CA LEU A 169 10.08 -9.03 -7.05
C LEU A 169 9.75 -7.96 -8.11
N GLY A 170 10.54 -6.89 -8.19
CA GLY A 170 10.43 -5.86 -9.21
C GLY A 170 10.96 -6.25 -10.59
N GLY A 171 11.46 -7.49 -10.78
CA GLY A 171 11.94 -8.00 -12.06
C GLY A 171 13.04 -7.13 -12.67
N LYS A 172 12.82 -6.60 -13.87
CA LYS A 172 13.83 -5.76 -14.56
C LYS A 172 14.14 -4.43 -13.86
N TYR A 173 13.32 -4.00 -12.91
CA TYR A 173 13.53 -2.78 -12.13
C TYR A 173 14.26 -3.04 -10.82
N ALA A 174 14.57 -4.30 -10.49
CA ALA A 174 15.25 -4.69 -9.26
C ALA A 174 16.61 -3.96 -9.11
N GLY A 175 16.87 -3.45 -7.92
CA GLY A 175 18.06 -2.66 -7.59
C GLY A 175 18.01 -1.17 -7.96
N MET A 176 16.98 -0.71 -8.68
CA MET A 176 16.79 0.70 -8.96
C MET A 176 16.30 1.46 -7.72
N ASP A 177 16.72 2.70 -7.57
CA ASP A 177 16.06 3.64 -6.66
C ASP A 177 14.59 3.80 -7.02
N ARG A 178 13.70 3.99 -6.04
CA ARG A 178 12.26 4.08 -6.27
C ARG A 178 11.84 5.16 -7.28
N TYR A 179 12.54 6.29 -7.34
CA TYR A 179 12.23 7.37 -8.27
C TYR A 179 12.74 7.08 -9.68
N GLU A 180 13.90 6.43 -9.79
CA GLU A 180 14.41 5.94 -11.07
C GLU A 180 13.49 4.83 -11.64
N ALA A 181 13.08 3.91 -10.78
CA ALA A 181 12.11 2.88 -11.15
C ALA A 181 10.77 3.47 -11.58
N ARG A 182 10.24 4.48 -10.86
CA ARG A 182 9.04 5.23 -11.25
C ARG A 182 9.16 5.74 -12.68
N LYS A 183 10.25 6.43 -12.99
CA LYS A 183 10.49 6.98 -14.32
C LYS A 183 10.54 5.89 -15.39
N ALA A 184 11.30 4.83 -15.15
CA ALA A 184 11.42 3.70 -16.07
C ALA A 184 10.08 2.98 -16.29
N MET A 185 9.30 2.75 -15.23
CA MET A 185 7.98 2.13 -15.33
C MET A 185 7.01 3.00 -16.13
N VAL A 186 6.98 4.31 -15.91
CA VAL A 186 6.13 5.24 -16.65
C VAL A 186 6.49 5.23 -18.15
N GLU A 187 7.78 5.25 -18.48
CA GLU A 187 8.24 5.14 -19.88
C GLU A 187 7.81 3.81 -20.52
N ASP A 188 7.86 2.71 -19.80
CA ASP A 188 7.45 1.41 -20.30
C ASP A 188 5.94 1.29 -20.44
N LEU A 189 5.15 1.87 -19.53
CA LEU A 189 3.69 1.98 -19.64
C LEU A 189 3.29 2.79 -20.87
N ASP A 190 3.99 3.88 -21.16
CA ASP A 190 3.77 4.70 -22.36
C ASP A 190 4.06 3.89 -23.64
N LYS A 191 5.20 3.19 -23.70
CA LYS A 191 5.56 2.32 -24.84
C LYS A 191 4.54 1.21 -25.08
N LEU A 192 3.90 0.70 -24.03
CA LEU A 192 2.83 -0.31 -24.10
C LEU A 192 1.46 0.29 -24.46
N GLY A 193 1.34 1.62 -24.55
CA GLY A 193 0.07 2.30 -24.79
C GLY A 193 -0.91 2.21 -23.61
N LEU A 194 -0.40 1.95 -22.40
CA LEU A 194 -1.20 1.85 -21.18
C LEU A 194 -1.20 3.13 -20.34
N LEU A 195 -0.29 4.05 -20.58
CA LEU A 195 -0.31 5.38 -19.99
C LEU A 195 -1.33 6.26 -20.71
N VAL A 196 -2.36 6.72 -20.01
CA VAL A 196 -3.44 7.53 -20.59
C VAL A 196 -3.08 9.01 -20.59
N LYS A 197 -2.66 9.52 -19.44
CA LYS A 197 -2.29 10.93 -19.24
C LYS A 197 -1.53 11.10 -17.93
N VAL A 198 -0.85 12.21 -17.80
CA VAL A 198 -0.20 12.66 -16.57
C VAL A 198 -0.76 14.04 -16.21
N VAL A 199 -1.30 14.17 -15.01
CA VAL A 199 -1.96 15.40 -14.56
C VAL A 199 -1.20 15.95 -13.34
N PRO A 200 -0.80 17.23 -13.33
CA PRO A 200 -0.21 17.84 -12.12
C PRO A 200 -1.16 17.69 -10.92
N HIS A 201 -0.60 17.33 -9.78
CA HIS A 201 -1.34 17.15 -8.55
C HIS A 201 -0.47 17.51 -7.35
N ASN A 202 -0.97 18.38 -6.49
CA ASN A 202 -0.33 18.67 -5.22
C ASN A 202 -0.89 17.72 -4.16
N HIS A 203 -0.02 17.08 -3.40
CA HIS A 203 -0.42 16.13 -2.35
C HIS A 203 0.50 16.24 -1.15
N SER A 204 -0.04 15.90 0.01
CA SER A 204 0.68 15.89 1.27
C SER A 204 1.52 14.62 1.39
N VAL A 205 2.81 14.78 1.64
CA VAL A 205 3.79 13.70 1.78
C VAL A 205 4.36 13.72 3.19
N GLY A 206 4.39 12.56 3.84
CA GLY A 206 5.06 12.41 5.12
C GLY A 206 6.59 12.52 4.93
N THR A 207 7.19 13.39 5.69
CA THR A 207 8.65 13.61 5.77
C THR A 207 9.13 13.42 7.21
N HIS A 208 10.46 13.32 7.37
CA HIS A 208 11.08 13.09 8.67
C HIS A 208 12.45 13.78 8.71
#